data_d6542b848c463ea7d99b8437071845c3
#
_entry.id   d6542b848c463ea7d99b8437071845c3
#
_cell.length_a   1.000
_cell.length_b   1.000
_cell.length_c   1.000
_cell.angle_alpha   90.00
_cell.angle_beta   90.00
_cell.angle_gamma   90.00
#
_symmetry.space_group_name_H-M   'P 1'
#
loop_
_entity.id
_entity.type
_entity.pdbx_description
1 polymer ?
#
loop_
_entity_poly.entity_id
_entity_poly.type
_entity_poly.pdbx_seq_one_letter_code
_entity_poly.pdbx_strand_id
1 'polypeptide(L)'
;DGRPGTLQVNYGLLTDARGCPVAVSVFEGNTADSLTFLPAVQRVRERFGLAQVVMVGDRGMVSQKAIDELRGQGGIDWITALKSVSIRSLVEHGHLQLGLFDQRDLAEITSPNYPGERLVACRNDALAKLRAHKRESLLQATEALLAVVQAGVDAGRLTGQDKIGVQVGKGINRHKVAKH
;
A
#
# COMPACT_ATOMS: atom_id res chain seq x y z
N ASP A 1 11.68 -8.64 -7.15
CA ASP A 1 11.99 -8.79 -8.58
C ASP A 1 12.92 -9.98 -8.78
N GLY A 2 12.36 -11.19 -8.59
CA GLY A 2 13.10 -12.43 -8.70
C GLY A 2 13.51 -12.76 -10.14
N ARG A 3 14.72 -13.30 -10.31
CA ARG A 3 15.11 -13.92 -11.58
C ARG A 3 14.59 -15.37 -11.58
N PRO A 4 13.74 -15.77 -12.52
CA PRO A 4 13.25 -17.15 -12.60
C PRO A 4 14.44 -18.14 -12.69
N GLY A 5 14.37 -19.21 -11.91
CA GLY A 5 15.38 -20.29 -11.94
C GLY A 5 16.65 -20.06 -11.12
N THR A 6 16.77 -18.95 -10.38
CA THR A 6 17.89 -18.73 -9.45
C THR A 6 17.43 -18.76 -8.00
N LEU A 7 18.17 -19.44 -7.14
CA LEU A 7 17.96 -19.38 -5.69
C LEU A 7 18.34 -17.99 -5.19
N GLN A 8 17.46 -17.41 -4.37
CA GLN A 8 17.63 -16.07 -3.82
C GLN A 8 17.53 -16.12 -2.30
N VAL A 9 18.15 -15.16 -1.65
CA VAL A 9 18.03 -14.94 -0.21
C VAL A 9 17.67 -13.48 0.05
N ASN A 10 16.90 -13.24 1.10
CA ASN A 10 16.60 -11.91 1.61
C ASN A 10 17.47 -11.64 2.86
N TYR A 11 18.03 -10.45 2.94
CA TYR A 11 18.78 -10.02 4.12
C TYR A 11 17.94 -9.03 4.93
N GLY A 12 17.75 -9.33 6.22
CA GLY A 12 17.29 -8.38 7.21
C GLY A 12 18.48 -7.75 7.91
N LEU A 13 18.71 -6.46 7.76
CA LEU A 13 19.79 -5.72 8.41
C LEU A 13 19.20 -4.83 9.50
N LEU A 14 19.63 -5.04 10.74
CA LEU A 14 19.34 -4.13 11.84
C LEU A 14 20.51 -3.16 12.01
N THR A 15 20.23 -1.86 12.00
CA THR A 15 21.21 -0.81 12.17
C THR A 15 20.91 0.04 13.40
N ASP A 16 21.92 0.69 13.95
CA ASP A 16 21.74 1.77 14.93
C ASP A 16 21.30 3.09 14.25
N ALA A 17 21.09 4.15 15.02
CA ALA A 17 20.67 5.45 14.50
C ALA A 17 21.68 6.11 13.54
N ARG A 18 22.93 5.66 13.54
CA ARG A 18 24.01 6.13 12.65
C ARG A 18 24.11 5.29 11.37
N GLY A 19 23.27 4.24 11.24
CA GLY A 19 23.31 3.30 10.12
C GLY A 19 24.35 2.20 10.27
N CYS A 20 25.00 2.06 11.45
CA CYS A 20 25.96 0.98 11.68
C CYS A 20 25.21 -0.35 11.87
N PRO A 21 25.59 -1.43 11.18
CA PRO A 21 24.94 -2.73 11.35
C PRO A 21 25.20 -3.30 12.75
N VAL A 22 24.13 -3.72 13.43
CA VAL A 22 24.18 -4.34 14.76
C VAL A 22 23.73 -5.81 14.75
N ALA A 23 22.94 -6.20 13.75
CA ALA A 23 22.55 -7.60 13.51
C ALA A 23 22.17 -7.84 12.05
N VAL A 24 22.39 -9.07 11.60
CA VAL A 24 21.99 -9.55 10.27
C VAL A 24 21.12 -10.79 10.44
N SER A 25 20.08 -10.88 9.62
CA SER A 25 19.24 -12.07 9.47
C SER A 25 19.20 -12.47 8.00
N VAL A 26 19.19 -13.77 7.73
CA VAL A 26 19.07 -14.29 6.38
C VAL A 26 17.77 -15.08 6.30
N PHE A 27 16.98 -14.83 5.28
CA PHE A 27 15.71 -15.49 5.01
C PHE A 27 15.73 -16.08 3.60
N GLU A 28 14.88 -17.06 3.36
CA GLU A 28 14.65 -17.55 2.01
C GLU A 28 14.12 -16.43 1.11
N GLY A 29 14.52 -16.41 -0.15
CA GLY A 29 14.22 -15.31 -1.07
C GLY A 29 12.74 -15.10 -1.41
N ASN A 30 11.91 -16.13 -1.16
CA ASN A 30 10.45 -16.07 -1.29
C ASN A 30 9.73 -15.65 0.00
N THR A 31 10.48 -15.35 1.08
CA THR A 31 9.89 -14.91 2.35
C THR A 31 9.32 -13.49 2.17
N ALA A 32 8.02 -13.33 2.46
CA ALA A 32 7.38 -12.02 2.43
C ALA A 32 7.86 -11.13 3.60
N ASP A 33 8.00 -9.83 3.37
CA ASP A 33 8.48 -8.87 4.37
C ASP A 33 7.66 -8.91 5.67
N SER A 34 6.35 -9.10 5.58
CA SER A 34 5.46 -9.24 6.74
C SER A 34 5.79 -10.45 7.64
N LEU A 35 6.41 -11.49 7.10
CA LEU A 35 6.82 -12.67 7.87
C LEU A 35 8.18 -12.48 8.55
N THR A 36 8.98 -11.52 8.10
CA THR A 36 10.29 -11.21 8.70
C THR A 36 10.18 -10.24 9.87
N PHE A 37 9.08 -9.50 9.94
CA PHE A 37 8.87 -8.42 10.90
C PHE A 37 8.81 -8.90 12.36
N LEU A 38 7.91 -9.82 12.69
CA LEU A 38 7.75 -10.33 14.06
C LEU A 38 8.99 -11.00 14.61
N PRO A 39 9.68 -11.91 13.86
CA PRO A 39 10.96 -12.46 14.31
C PRO A 39 12.02 -11.40 14.56
N ALA A 40 12.04 -10.32 13.78
CA ALA A 40 12.96 -9.21 14.00
C ALA A 40 12.67 -8.47 15.32
N VAL A 41 11.39 -8.19 15.61
CA VAL A 41 10.96 -7.56 16.87
C VAL A 41 11.37 -8.41 18.09
N GLN A 42 11.07 -9.70 18.06
CA GLN A 42 11.42 -10.62 19.15
C GLN A 42 12.93 -10.67 19.38
N ARG A 43 13.70 -10.77 18.30
CA ARG A 43 15.17 -10.79 18.38
C ARG A 43 15.74 -9.50 18.97
N VAL A 44 15.18 -8.33 18.61
CA VAL A 44 15.59 -7.04 19.17
C VAL A 44 15.31 -7.01 20.66
N ARG A 45 14.12 -7.40 21.09
CA ARG A 45 13.75 -7.45 22.52
C ARG A 45 14.66 -8.36 23.33
N GLU A 46 14.84 -9.59 22.88
CA GLU A 46 15.63 -10.60 23.58
C GLU A 46 17.11 -10.23 23.64
N ARG A 47 17.66 -9.85 22.48
CA ARG A 47 19.10 -9.58 22.36
C ARG A 47 19.56 -8.32 23.06
N PHE A 48 18.70 -7.28 23.10
CA PHE A 48 19.03 -5.97 23.69
C PHE A 48 18.33 -5.71 25.02
N GLY A 49 17.54 -6.68 25.54
CA GLY A 49 16.86 -6.55 26.82
C GLY A 49 15.85 -5.39 26.89
N LEU A 50 15.19 -5.06 25.77
CA LEU A 50 14.29 -3.92 25.69
C LEU A 50 12.92 -4.26 26.25
N ALA A 51 12.50 -3.56 27.32
CA ALA A 51 11.19 -3.73 27.94
C ALA A 51 10.07 -3.10 27.07
N GLN A 52 10.36 -1.98 26.42
CA GLN A 52 9.41 -1.26 25.57
C GLN A 52 10.04 -0.95 24.21
N VAL A 53 9.29 -1.15 23.14
CA VAL A 53 9.71 -0.91 21.77
C VAL A 53 8.54 -0.30 20.99
N VAL A 54 8.79 0.77 20.25
CA VAL A 54 7.85 1.30 19.26
C VAL A 54 8.33 0.91 17.87
N MET A 55 7.56 0.07 17.20
CA MET A 55 7.85 -0.38 15.86
C MET A 55 7.29 0.61 14.84
N VAL A 56 8.12 1.06 13.90
CA VAL A 56 7.70 1.93 12.81
C VAL A 56 7.91 1.19 11.50
N GLY A 57 6.84 1.02 10.75
CA GLY A 57 6.90 0.28 9.48
C GLY A 57 5.83 0.75 8.50
N ASP A 58 6.06 0.46 7.24
CA ASP A 58 5.05 0.72 6.23
C ASP A 58 3.89 -0.31 6.30
N ARG A 59 2.83 -0.04 5.56
CA ARG A 59 1.63 -0.91 5.48
C ARG A 59 1.88 -2.29 4.84
N GLY A 60 3.04 -2.50 4.25
CA GLY A 60 3.46 -3.80 3.70
C GLY A 60 4.10 -4.67 4.77
N MET A 61 4.86 -4.06 5.67
CA MET A 61 5.56 -4.74 6.76
C MET A 61 4.66 -4.99 7.97
N VAL A 62 3.93 -3.96 8.44
CA VAL A 62 3.04 -4.06 9.60
C VAL A 62 1.63 -4.40 9.13
N SER A 63 1.36 -5.69 8.94
CA SER A 63 0.05 -6.20 8.55
C SER A 63 -0.91 -6.26 9.74
N GLN A 64 -2.23 -6.34 9.49
CA GLN A 64 -3.23 -6.51 10.56
C GLN A 64 -2.95 -7.75 11.41
N LYS A 65 -2.56 -8.85 10.79
CA LYS A 65 -2.18 -10.07 11.51
C LYS A 65 -0.99 -9.83 12.45
N ALA A 66 0.02 -9.08 12.00
CA ALA A 66 1.17 -8.71 12.84
C ALA A 66 0.73 -7.84 14.02
N ILE A 67 -0.16 -6.87 13.81
CA ILE A 67 -0.73 -6.03 14.87
C ILE A 67 -1.48 -6.88 15.91
N ASP A 68 -2.31 -7.81 15.47
CA ASP A 68 -3.09 -8.68 16.36
C ASP A 68 -2.19 -9.58 17.22
N GLU A 69 -1.09 -10.06 16.66
CA GLU A 69 -0.06 -10.81 17.40
C GLU A 69 0.71 -9.91 18.38
N LEU A 70 1.03 -8.66 17.99
CA LEU A 70 1.74 -7.70 18.84
C LEU A 70 0.89 -7.23 20.04
N ARG A 71 -0.42 -7.10 19.86
CA ARG A 71 -1.34 -6.71 20.96
C ARG A 71 -1.27 -7.67 22.15
N GLY A 72 -1.02 -8.95 21.90
CA GLY A 72 -0.83 -9.95 22.94
C GLY A 72 0.53 -9.87 23.66
N GLN A 73 1.48 -9.12 23.12
CA GLN A 73 2.84 -9.00 23.64
C GLN A 73 3.02 -7.65 24.33
N GLY A 74 2.92 -7.58 25.65
CA GLY A 74 3.12 -6.33 26.40
C GLY A 74 4.43 -5.62 26.07
N GLY A 75 4.43 -4.28 26.08
CA GLY A 75 5.61 -3.45 25.86
C GLY A 75 5.99 -3.23 24.39
N ILE A 76 5.08 -3.52 23.45
CA ILE A 76 5.28 -3.23 22.03
C ILE A 76 4.15 -2.35 21.52
N ASP A 77 4.51 -1.18 21.01
CA ASP A 77 3.64 -0.27 20.30
C ASP A 77 4.03 -0.22 18.81
N TRP A 78 3.19 0.34 17.96
CA TRP A 78 3.46 0.44 16.53
C TRP A 78 2.96 1.74 15.92
N ILE A 79 3.66 2.17 14.88
CA ILE A 79 3.25 3.24 13.98
C ILE A 79 3.29 2.68 12.56
N THR A 80 2.14 2.68 11.88
CA THR A 80 2.03 2.21 10.50
C THR A 80 1.01 3.03 9.71
N ALA A 81 0.93 2.80 8.41
CA ALA A 81 -0.07 3.44 7.56
C ALA A 81 -1.18 2.48 7.16
N LEU A 82 -2.41 2.97 7.06
CA LEU A 82 -3.54 2.19 6.58
C LEU A 82 -3.48 1.99 5.05
N LYS A 83 -3.99 0.86 4.60
CA LYS A 83 -4.20 0.60 3.17
C LYS A 83 -5.32 1.49 2.62
N SER A 84 -5.24 1.82 1.33
CA SER A 84 -6.23 2.70 0.67
C SER A 84 -7.68 2.20 0.81
N VAL A 85 -7.89 0.88 0.85
CA VAL A 85 -9.22 0.29 1.07
C VAL A 85 -9.75 0.62 2.47
N SER A 86 -8.90 0.51 3.49
CA SER A 86 -9.28 0.85 4.87
C SER A 86 -9.55 2.35 5.03
N ILE A 87 -8.75 3.21 4.38
CA ILE A 87 -9.00 4.66 4.38
C ILE A 87 -10.35 4.97 3.72
N ARG A 88 -10.67 4.32 2.59
CA ARG A 88 -11.96 4.48 1.92
C ARG A 88 -13.11 4.08 2.84
N SER A 89 -12.99 2.96 3.52
CA SER A 89 -14.00 2.51 4.48
C SER A 89 -14.24 3.53 5.61
N LEU A 90 -13.19 4.16 6.13
CA LEU A 90 -13.33 5.24 7.14
C LEU A 90 -14.10 6.46 6.60
N VAL A 91 -13.91 6.81 5.32
CA VAL A 91 -14.65 7.88 4.66
C VAL A 91 -16.11 7.48 4.44
N GLU A 92 -16.38 6.29 3.90
CA GLU A 92 -17.72 5.77 3.62
C GLU A 92 -18.58 5.63 4.87
N HIS A 93 -17.97 5.28 6.01
CA HIS A 93 -18.67 5.20 7.31
C HIS A 93 -18.71 6.52 8.08
N GLY A 94 -18.23 7.63 7.48
CA GLY A 94 -18.27 8.96 8.08
C GLY A 94 -17.27 9.20 9.22
N HIS A 95 -16.34 8.29 9.47
CA HIS A 95 -15.30 8.46 10.49
C HIS A 95 -14.23 9.47 10.07
N LEU A 96 -14.02 9.68 8.77
CA LEU A 96 -13.10 10.65 8.21
C LEU A 96 -13.85 11.64 7.30
N GLN A 97 -13.90 12.90 7.69
CA GLN A 97 -14.56 13.99 6.96
C GLN A 97 -13.58 15.13 6.69
N LEU A 98 -13.77 15.84 5.58
CA LEU A 98 -12.89 16.95 5.16
C LEU A 98 -12.86 18.12 6.17
N GLY A 99 -13.93 18.35 6.91
CA GLY A 99 -14.01 19.42 7.91
C GLY A 99 -13.23 19.15 9.21
N LEU A 100 -12.64 17.96 9.38
CA LEU A 100 -11.91 17.59 10.60
C LEU A 100 -10.44 18.05 10.61
N PHE A 101 -9.90 18.46 9.45
CA PHE A 101 -8.48 18.79 9.33
C PHE A 101 -8.14 20.14 9.96
N ASP A 102 -7.06 20.15 10.77
CA ASP A 102 -6.51 21.37 11.37
C ASP A 102 -5.68 22.20 10.35
N GLN A 103 -5.08 23.30 10.81
CA GLN A 103 -4.23 24.17 9.98
C GLN A 103 -2.96 23.49 9.44
N ARG A 104 -2.57 22.35 10.00
CA ARG A 104 -1.43 21.53 9.55
C ARG A 104 -1.85 20.39 8.62
N ASP A 105 -3.11 20.39 8.19
CA ASP A 105 -3.71 19.33 7.39
C ASP A 105 -3.71 17.96 8.12
N LEU A 106 -3.84 17.98 9.44
CA LEU A 106 -3.93 16.80 10.28
C LEU A 106 -5.31 16.69 10.92
N ALA A 107 -5.81 15.47 11.04
CA ALA A 107 -7.01 15.16 11.80
C ALA A 107 -6.78 13.89 12.63
N GLU A 108 -7.03 13.96 13.92
CA GLU A 108 -7.08 12.78 14.78
C GLU A 108 -8.51 12.26 14.78
N ILE A 109 -8.67 10.98 14.49
CA ILE A 109 -9.96 10.31 14.40
C ILE A 109 -9.97 9.02 15.22
N THR A 110 -11.17 8.61 15.62
CA THR A 110 -11.41 7.31 16.26
C THR A 110 -12.33 6.47 15.38
N SER A 111 -12.18 5.15 15.46
CA SER A 111 -13.06 4.22 14.75
C SER A 111 -13.22 2.93 15.53
N PRO A 112 -14.44 2.37 15.62
CA PRO A 112 -14.68 1.06 16.24
C PRO A 112 -13.87 -0.07 15.60
N ASN A 113 -13.47 0.08 14.34
CA ASN A 113 -12.67 -0.90 13.62
C ASN A 113 -11.21 -0.94 14.10
N TYR A 114 -10.77 0.05 14.88
CA TYR A 114 -9.41 0.19 15.39
C TYR A 114 -9.44 0.49 16.91
N PRO A 115 -9.92 -0.46 17.74
CA PRO A 115 -10.11 -0.24 19.17
C PRO A 115 -8.74 -0.03 19.86
N GLY A 116 -8.63 1.06 20.63
CA GLY A 116 -7.41 1.43 21.36
C GLY A 116 -6.29 2.01 20.48
N GLU A 117 -6.52 2.18 19.19
CA GLU A 117 -5.55 2.78 18.27
C GLU A 117 -5.83 4.27 18.06
N ARG A 118 -4.75 5.05 17.98
CA ARG A 118 -4.80 6.45 17.59
C ARG A 118 -4.61 6.57 16.10
N LEU A 119 -5.62 7.04 15.40
CA LEU A 119 -5.58 7.26 13.96
C LEU A 119 -5.32 8.74 13.66
N VAL A 120 -4.31 9.02 12.84
CA VAL A 120 -4.01 10.37 12.38
C VAL A 120 -4.10 10.42 10.86
N ALA A 121 -5.09 11.13 10.34
CA ALA A 121 -5.23 11.39 8.92
C ALA A 121 -4.40 12.63 8.53
N CYS A 122 -3.67 12.52 7.42
CA CYS A 122 -2.90 13.61 6.86
C CYS A 122 -3.46 13.96 5.47
N ARG A 123 -3.86 15.23 5.27
CA ARG A 123 -4.25 15.74 3.96
C ARG A 123 -3.00 16.22 3.21
N ASN A 124 -2.89 15.85 1.95
CA ASN A 124 -1.79 16.27 1.10
C ASN A 124 -2.33 16.70 -0.27
N ASP A 125 -2.61 17.99 -0.41
CA ASP A 125 -3.21 18.58 -1.60
C ASP A 125 -2.27 18.48 -2.82
N ALA A 126 -0.96 18.57 -2.63
CA ALA A 126 -0.01 18.42 -3.73
C ALA A 126 -0.05 16.99 -4.31
N LEU A 127 -0.08 15.99 -3.43
CA LEU A 127 -0.23 14.60 -3.85
C LEU A 127 -1.60 14.32 -4.48
N ALA A 128 -2.66 14.94 -3.97
CA ALA A 128 -4.01 14.83 -4.54
C ALA A 128 -4.05 15.38 -5.97
N LYS A 129 -3.48 16.56 -6.22
CA LYS A 129 -3.36 17.17 -7.55
C LYS A 129 -2.54 16.30 -8.51
N LEU A 130 -1.40 15.77 -8.05
CA LEU A 130 -0.57 14.88 -8.86
C LEU A 130 -1.32 13.60 -9.26
N ARG A 131 -2.05 13.00 -8.33
CA ARG A 131 -2.87 11.80 -8.60
C ARG A 131 -4.04 12.10 -9.53
N ALA A 132 -4.68 13.25 -9.39
CA ALA A 132 -5.75 13.70 -10.28
C ALA A 132 -5.23 13.89 -11.71
N HIS A 133 -4.11 14.58 -11.88
CA HIS A 133 -3.46 14.76 -13.17
C HIS A 133 -3.06 13.44 -13.83
N LYS A 134 -2.46 12.52 -13.07
CA LYS A 134 -2.11 11.20 -13.58
C LYS A 134 -3.35 10.41 -14.02
N ARG A 135 -4.44 10.44 -13.26
CA ARG A 135 -5.71 9.78 -13.62
C ARG A 135 -6.28 10.37 -14.91
N GLU A 136 -6.31 11.69 -15.03
CA GLU A 136 -6.77 12.39 -16.22
C GLU A 136 -5.95 11.97 -17.46
N SER A 137 -4.63 11.98 -17.37
CA SER A 137 -3.74 11.55 -18.45
C SER A 137 -3.99 10.10 -18.88
N LEU A 138 -4.27 9.20 -17.92
CA LEU A 138 -4.60 7.81 -18.23
C LEU A 138 -5.97 7.66 -18.91
N LEU A 139 -6.96 8.47 -18.50
CA LEU A 139 -8.28 8.50 -19.13
C LEU A 139 -8.16 8.97 -20.58
N GLN A 140 -7.50 10.09 -20.81
CA GLN A 140 -7.29 10.65 -22.17
C GLN A 140 -6.54 9.66 -23.08
N ALA A 141 -5.48 9.01 -22.57
CA ALA A 141 -4.77 7.99 -23.33
C ALA A 141 -5.64 6.76 -23.65
N THR A 142 -6.56 6.41 -22.76
CA THR A 142 -7.50 5.30 -22.98
C THR A 142 -8.57 5.69 -24.00
N GLU A 143 -9.13 6.91 -23.91
CA GLU A 143 -10.08 7.45 -24.88
C GLU A 143 -9.49 7.49 -26.29
N ALA A 144 -8.24 7.94 -26.42
CA ALA A 144 -7.55 7.94 -27.71
C ALA A 144 -7.42 6.52 -28.32
N LEU A 145 -7.13 5.51 -27.50
CA LEU A 145 -7.11 4.12 -27.95
C LEU A 145 -8.50 3.61 -28.34
N LEU A 146 -9.53 3.94 -27.59
CA LEU A 146 -10.90 3.55 -27.87
C LEU A 146 -11.44 4.23 -29.15
N ALA A 147 -11.06 5.49 -29.40
CA ALA A 147 -11.40 6.22 -30.63
C ALA A 147 -10.85 5.51 -31.88
N VAL A 148 -9.64 4.94 -31.80
CA VAL A 148 -9.08 4.13 -32.91
C VAL A 148 -9.91 2.86 -33.16
N VAL A 149 -10.37 2.20 -32.09
CA VAL A 149 -11.26 1.03 -32.19
C VAL A 149 -12.58 1.43 -32.81
N GLN A 150 -13.18 2.54 -32.36
CA GLN A 150 -14.43 3.06 -32.93
C GLN A 150 -14.30 3.38 -34.41
N ALA A 151 -13.27 4.09 -34.83
CA ALA A 151 -13.00 4.41 -36.21
C ALA A 151 -12.82 3.14 -37.08
N GLY A 152 -12.26 2.07 -36.49
CA GLY A 152 -12.16 0.76 -37.14
C GLY A 152 -13.53 0.08 -37.37
N VAL A 153 -14.42 0.22 -36.41
CA VAL A 153 -15.81 -0.28 -36.49
C VAL A 153 -16.60 0.52 -37.52
N ASP A 154 -16.56 1.86 -37.45
CA ASP A 154 -17.28 2.75 -38.37
C ASP A 154 -16.87 2.57 -39.82
N ALA A 155 -15.60 2.28 -40.07
CA ALA A 155 -15.05 1.99 -41.38
C ALA A 155 -15.29 0.54 -41.83
N GLY A 156 -15.96 -0.30 -41.06
CA GLY A 156 -16.23 -1.71 -41.39
C GLY A 156 -14.97 -2.61 -41.35
N ARG A 157 -13.82 -2.10 -40.91
CA ARG A 157 -12.56 -2.87 -40.83
C ARG A 157 -12.52 -3.78 -39.59
N LEU A 158 -13.26 -3.44 -38.55
CA LEU A 158 -13.38 -4.21 -37.31
C LEU A 158 -14.86 -4.60 -37.13
N THR A 159 -15.16 -5.87 -37.35
CA THR A 159 -16.53 -6.42 -37.27
C THR A 159 -16.55 -7.64 -36.35
N GLY A 160 -17.70 -7.88 -35.72
CA GLY A 160 -17.91 -8.97 -34.76
C GLY A 160 -17.65 -8.57 -33.32
N GLN A 161 -18.61 -8.87 -32.45
CA GLN A 161 -18.63 -8.49 -31.05
C GLN A 161 -17.37 -8.99 -30.32
N ASP A 162 -16.92 -10.20 -30.59
CA ASP A 162 -15.75 -10.80 -29.96
C ASP A 162 -14.46 -10.04 -30.30
N LYS A 163 -14.27 -9.69 -31.57
CA LYS A 163 -13.07 -8.96 -32.01
C LYS A 163 -13.04 -7.53 -31.45
N ILE A 164 -14.18 -6.86 -31.46
CA ILE A 164 -14.33 -5.53 -30.87
C ILE A 164 -14.04 -5.61 -29.36
N GLY A 165 -14.64 -6.56 -28.65
CA GLY A 165 -14.43 -6.77 -27.22
C GLY A 165 -12.96 -7.00 -26.85
N VAL A 166 -12.24 -7.80 -27.65
CA VAL A 166 -10.80 -8.03 -27.43
C VAL A 166 -9.98 -6.74 -27.59
N GLN A 167 -10.28 -5.90 -28.59
CA GLN A 167 -9.55 -4.64 -28.80
C GLN A 167 -9.85 -3.62 -27.70
N VAL A 168 -11.11 -3.49 -27.30
CA VAL A 168 -11.53 -2.67 -26.15
C VAL A 168 -10.82 -3.14 -24.86
N GLY A 169 -10.86 -4.45 -24.58
CA GLY A 169 -10.21 -5.04 -23.43
C GLY A 169 -8.70 -4.80 -23.40
N LYS A 170 -8.01 -4.90 -24.53
CA LYS A 170 -6.59 -4.55 -24.65
C LYS A 170 -6.33 -3.07 -24.33
N GLY A 171 -7.17 -2.14 -24.81
CA GLY A 171 -7.07 -0.71 -24.54
C GLY A 171 -7.21 -0.40 -23.04
N ILE A 172 -8.26 -0.92 -22.42
CA ILE A 172 -8.55 -0.72 -20.98
C ILE A 172 -7.43 -1.31 -20.11
N ASN A 173 -6.96 -2.51 -20.42
CA ASN A 173 -5.93 -3.19 -19.64
C ASN A 173 -4.54 -2.55 -19.80
N ARG A 174 -4.23 -1.96 -20.95
CA ARG A 174 -2.95 -1.30 -21.20
C ARG A 174 -2.66 -0.20 -20.19
N HIS A 175 -3.67 0.59 -19.86
CA HIS A 175 -3.55 1.70 -18.90
C HIS A 175 -4.09 1.37 -17.52
N LYS A 176 -4.60 0.14 -17.30
CA LYS A 176 -5.14 -0.34 -16.02
C LYS A 176 -6.23 0.59 -15.44
N VAL A 177 -7.02 1.22 -16.30
CA VAL A 177 -8.01 2.25 -15.92
C VAL A 177 -9.10 1.71 -14.99
N ALA A 178 -9.41 0.42 -15.06
CA ALA A 178 -10.37 -0.22 -14.14
C ALA A 178 -9.98 -0.12 -12.65
N LYS A 179 -8.77 0.33 -12.32
CA LYS A 179 -8.29 0.54 -10.94
C LYS A 179 -8.43 1.99 -10.45
N HIS A 180 -8.84 2.89 -11.33
CA HIS A 180 -8.98 4.32 -11.08
C HIS A 180 -10.42 4.78 -11.23
#